data_e839abfd907f29347a01523cb2e7aae0
#
_entry.id   e839abfd907f29347a01523cb2e7aae0
#
_cell.length_a   1.000
_cell.length_b   1.000
_cell.length_c   1.000
_cell.angle_alpha   90.00
_cell.angle_beta   90.00
_cell.angle_gamma   90.00
#
_symmetry.space_group_name_H-M   'P 1'
#
loop_
_entity.id
_entity.type
_entity.pdbx_description
1 polymer ?
#
loop_
_entity_poly.entity_id
_entity_poly.type
_entity_poly.pdbx_seq_one_letter_code
_entity_poly.pdbx_strand_id
1 'polypeptide(L)'
;MIDIRRREEQLHLCKKIIYMTLGIYMMMISICLAGQNDNLSKEISEKINLVWQPVIDEENDLSKIDKIPGVNVVSPSWFVIDSEQGHIQNKIDINYLKNAREKGYKIWPLIHNDFNAEMTHKWLNDKKAKDYIIRQLIFYAHRYNIEGYNFDLENIYDEDRDKLTEFMKEVTEALHQDEVIISMDITVASDMENWSKCYDRKALGEYVDYLVLMAYDEHGRLSKTAGSVASLNWVENGVKDLTEQVPSEKIILGIPLYMRLWEEDYEGNVSAKTLNMEDANKLMKEKDKYPIWLKNEGQIYFAYHEDGKIYRVWKEDVNSLRLKVDLVKKYKLAGVASWRKGFETKDIWPMINKRLQK
;
A
#
# COMPACT_ATOMS: atom_id res chain seq x y z
N MET A 1 73.91 28.60 18.03
CA MET A 1 72.76 29.42 17.58
C MET A 1 72.11 28.92 16.26
N ILE A 2 72.82 28.37 15.33
CA ILE A 2 72.29 27.91 14.02
C ILE A 2 71.49 26.65 14.14
N ASP A 3 71.75 25.76 15.10
CA ASP A 3 71.02 24.47 15.26
C ASP A 3 69.66 24.58 15.90
N ILE A 4 69.40 25.58 16.76
CA ILE A 4 68.15 25.85 17.40
C ILE A 4 67.11 26.40 16.38
N ARG A 5 67.54 27.28 15.51
CA ARG A 5 66.68 27.88 14.46
C ARG A 5 66.20 26.85 13.43
N ARG A 6 67.08 25.88 13.08
CA ARG A 6 66.73 24.77 12.17
C ARG A 6 65.69 23.82 12.77
N ARG A 7 65.74 23.57 14.07
CA ARG A 7 64.75 22.75 14.79
C ARG A 7 63.40 23.45 14.88
N GLU A 8 63.37 24.75 15.10
CA GLU A 8 62.08 25.52 15.13
C GLU A 8 61.46 25.59 13.77
N GLU A 9 62.20 25.75 12.67
CA GLU A 9 61.67 25.73 11.31
C GLU A 9 61.13 24.34 10.93
N GLN A 10 61.81 23.26 11.31
CA GLN A 10 61.30 21.91 11.10
C GLN A 10 60.02 21.63 11.92
N LEU A 11 59.93 22.10 13.15
CA LEU A 11 58.76 21.95 13.99
C LEU A 11 57.55 22.72 13.41
N HIS A 12 57.81 23.90 12.85
CA HIS A 12 56.80 24.72 12.20
C HIS A 12 56.27 24.11 10.90
N LEU A 13 57.15 23.49 10.12
CA LEU A 13 56.84 22.76 8.90
C LEU A 13 56.00 21.50 9.22
N CYS A 14 56.40 20.71 10.22
CA CYS A 14 55.62 19.56 10.68
C CYS A 14 54.20 19.93 11.15
N LYS A 15 54.05 21.02 11.92
CA LYS A 15 52.75 21.53 12.34
C LYS A 15 51.89 21.93 11.15
N LYS A 16 52.44 22.63 10.14
CA LYS A 16 51.71 22.99 8.92
C LYS A 16 51.25 21.77 8.13
N ILE A 17 52.10 20.75 8.02
CA ILE A 17 51.73 19.49 7.34
C ILE A 17 50.59 18.78 8.09
N ILE A 18 50.65 18.70 9.43
CA ILE A 18 49.59 18.10 10.26
C ILE A 18 48.28 18.83 10.12
N TYR A 19 48.25 20.18 10.15
CA TYR A 19 47.07 20.96 9.95
C TYR A 19 46.47 20.81 8.54
N MET A 20 47.33 20.71 7.52
CA MET A 20 46.89 20.51 6.14
C MET A 20 46.28 19.11 5.92
N THR A 21 46.88 18.07 6.51
CA THR A 21 46.35 16.70 6.44
C THR A 21 45.05 16.55 7.21
N LEU A 22 44.91 17.17 8.39
CA LEU A 22 43.65 17.23 9.17
C LEU A 22 42.55 17.98 8.40
N GLY A 23 42.88 19.08 7.73
CA GLY A 23 41.94 19.84 6.89
C GLY A 23 41.44 19.01 5.70
N ILE A 24 42.30 18.27 5.01
CA ILE A 24 41.98 17.38 3.90
C ILE A 24 41.09 16.22 4.41
N TYR A 25 41.40 15.64 5.57
CA TYR A 25 40.59 14.54 6.16
C TYR A 25 39.21 15.00 6.58
N MET A 26 39.08 16.20 7.18
CA MET A 26 37.77 16.81 7.51
C MET A 26 36.99 17.13 6.25
N MET A 27 37.63 17.57 5.18
CA MET A 27 36.98 17.85 3.90
C MET A 27 36.45 16.57 3.22
N MET A 28 37.21 15.47 3.28
CA MET A 28 36.77 14.16 2.79
C MET A 28 35.59 13.58 3.59
N ILE A 29 35.60 13.73 4.92
CA ILE A 29 34.48 13.33 5.77
C ILE A 29 33.20 14.15 5.43
N SER A 30 33.34 15.46 5.22
CA SER A 30 32.24 16.32 4.82
C SER A 30 31.64 15.95 3.45
N ILE A 31 32.50 15.57 2.48
CA ILE A 31 32.09 15.11 1.15
C ILE A 31 31.38 13.74 1.24
N CYS A 32 31.89 12.81 2.07
CA CYS A 32 31.22 11.53 2.32
C CYS A 32 29.86 11.69 2.99
N LEU A 33 29.75 12.56 4.00
CA LEU A 33 28.50 12.85 4.70
C LEU A 33 27.49 13.57 3.78
N ALA A 34 27.94 14.49 2.92
CA ALA A 34 27.09 15.13 1.92
C ALA A 34 26.60 14.12 0.87
N GLY A 35 27.47 13.23 0.38
CA GLY A 35 27.09 12.18 -0.57
C GLY A 35 26.15 11.13 0.03
N GLN A 36 26.26 10.80 1.32
CA GLN A 36 25.30 9.95 2.03
C GLN A 36 23.95 10.65 2.23
N ASN A 37 23.94 11.94 2.58
CA ASN A 37 22.70 12.71 2.71
C ASN A 37 21.99 12.89 1.36
N ASP A 38 22.71 13.08 0.25
CA ASP A 38 22.11 13.17 -1.08
C ASP A 38 21.51 11.82 -1.55
N ASN A 39 22.11 10.69 -1.20
CA ASN A 39 21.56 9.37 -1.48
C ASN A 39 20.35 9.05 -0.58
N LEU A 40 20.41 9.41 0.72
CA LEU A 40 19.28 9.27 1.63
C LEU A 40 18.11 10.17 1.21
N SER A 41 18.37 11.42 0.78
CA SER A 41 17.31 12.33 0.28
C SER A 41 16.75 11.89 -1.07
N LYS A 42 17.50 11.17 -1.91
CA LYS A 42 17.00 10.57 -3.15
C LYS A 42 16.14 9.32 -2.91
N GLU A 43 16.48 8.48 -1.92
CA GLU A 43 15.64 7.35 -1.53
C GLU A 43 14.29 7.77 -0.90
N ILE A 44 14.25 8.90 -0.19
CA ILE A 44 13.03 9.48 0.40
C ILE A 44 12.12 10.17 -0.66
N SER A 45 12.58 10.32 -1.92
CA SER A 45 11.86 11.09 -2.93
C SER A 45 10.94 10.28 -3.84
N GLU A 46 11.06 8.97 -3.91
CA GLU A 46 10.22 8.15 -4.79
C GLU A 46 8.91 7.75 -4.11
N LYS A 47 7.78 8.18 -4.68
CA LYS A 47 6.46 7.80 -4.18
C LYS A 47 6.25 6.30 -4.33
N ILE A 48 5.63 5.69 -3.33
CA ILE A 48 5.24 4.28 -3.38
C ILE A 48 4.14 4.12 -4.42
N ASN A 49 4.34 3.20 -5.34
CA ASN A 49 3.33 2.71 -6.27
C ASN A 49 3.24 1.19 -6.09
N LEU A 50 2.40 0.80 -5.14
CA LEU A 50 2.15 -0.59 -4.78
C LEU A 50 1.04 -1.17 -5.64
N VAL A 51 1.17 -2.43 -5.99
CA VAL A 51 0.09 -3.19 -6.61
C VAL A 51 -0.11 -4.53 -5.89
N TRP A 52 -1.35 -4.77 -5.46
CA TRP A 52 -1.72 -6.07 -4.95
C TRP A 52 -1.89 -7.08 -6.08
N GLN A 53 -1.32 -8.25 -5.89
CA GLN A 53 -1.40 -9.34 -6.83
C GLN A 53 -1.98 -10.60 -6.18
N PRO A 54 -3.21 -11.00 -6.53
CA PRO A 54 -3.72 -12.33 -6.19
C PRO A 54 -2.87 -13.40 -6.86
N VAL A 55 -2.55 -14.46 -6.14
CA VAL A 55 -1.66 -15.55 -6.62
C VAL A 55 -2.37 -16.52 -7.56
N ILE A 56 -3.56 -16.21 -8.06
CA ILE A 56 -4.48 -17.16 -8.69
C ILE A 56 -4.38 -17.17 -10.22
N ASP A 57 -3.73 -16.18 -10.84
CA ASP A 57 -3.87 -15.96 -12.29
C ASP A 57 -2.51 -15.81 -12.99
N GLU A 58 -2.17 -16.80 -13.84
CA GLU A 58 -0.91 -16.78 -14.58
C GLU A 58 -0.79 -15.63 -15.58
N GLU A 59 -1.91 -15.17 -16.16
CA GLU A 59 -1.89 -14.07 -17.15
C GLU A 59 -1.54 -12.73 -16.52
N ASN A 60 -1.80 -12.57 -15.21
CA ASN A 60 -1.57 -11.35 -14.46
C ASN A 60 -0.33 -11.40 -13.58
N ASP A 61 0.47 -12.45 -13.70
CA ASP A 61 1.70 -12.62 -12.92
C ASP A 61 2.76 -11.58 -13.31
N LEU A 62 2.97 -10.60 -12.42
CA LEU A 62 3.95 -9.51 -12.61
C LEU A 62 5.37 -10.02 -12.83
N SER A 63 5.69 -11.22 -12.35
CA SER A 63 7.00 -11.82 -12.53
C SER A 63 7.24 -12.32 -13.96
N LYS A 64 6.17 -12.61 -14.72
CA LYS A 64 6.23 -13.14 -16.09
C LYS A 64 6.15 -12.07 -17.17
N ILE A 65 5.54 -10.93 -16.90
CA ILE A 65 5.41 -9.81 -17.84
C ILE A 65 6.57 -8.80 -17.69
N ASP A 66 6.74 -7.89 -18.65
CA ASP A 66 7.70 -6.82 -18.55
C ASP A 66 7.43 -5.91 -17.35
N LYS A 67 8.49 -5.30 -16.80
CA LYS A 67 8.35 -4.38 -15.67
C LYS A 67 7.36 -3.27 -16.03
N ILE A 68 6.36 -3.10 -15.16
CA ILE A 68 5.41 -1.99 -15.28
C ILE A 68 6.11 -0.68 -14.86
N PRO A 69 6.21 0.32 -15.76
CA PRO A 69 6.84 1.59 -15.44
C PRO A 69 6.17 2.29 -14.25
N GLY A 70 6.99 2.68 -13.26
CA GLY A 70 6.54 3.41 -12.08
C GLY A 70 6.00 2.53 -10.95
N VAL A 71 5.69 1.25 -11.17
CA VAL A 71 5.44 0.30 -10.07
C VAL A 71 6.76 -0.06 -9.42
N ASN A 72 6.86 0.13 -8.10
CA ASN A 72 8.07 -0.15 -7.34
C ASN A 72 7.86 -1.16 -6.21
N VAL A 73 6.62 -1.40 -5.79
CA VAL A 73 6.27 -2.41 -4.78
C VAL A 73 5.21 -3.36 -5.34
N VAL A 74 5.42 -4.65 -5.14
CA VAL A 74 4.42 -5.69 -5.42
C VAL A 74 4.03 -6.38 -4.12
N SER A 75 2.73 -6.58 -3.93
CA SER A 75 2.17 -7.21 -2.72
C SER A 75 1.38 -8.47 -3.11
N PRO A 76 2.06 -9.61 -3.29
CA PRO A 76 1.39 -10.87 -3.58
C PRO A 76 0.70 -11.43 -2.32
N SER A 77 -0.52 -11.98 -2.49
CA SER A 77 -1.33 -12.56 -1.40
C SER A 77 -0.80 -13.94 -1.00
N TRP A 78 0.34 -13.99 -0.30
CA TRP A 78 1.05 -15.23 -0.01
C TRP A 78 0.85 -15.81 1.37
N PHE A 79 0.48 -14.98 2.36
CA PHE A 79 0.41 -15.42 3.74
C PHE A 79 -1.01 -15.35 4.30
N VAL A 80 -1.42 -16.42 4.95
CA VAL A 80 -2.71 -16.50 5.64
C VAL A 80 -2.47 -16.97 7.08
N ILE A 81 -2.92 -16.19 8.06
CA ILE A 81 -3.01 -16.69 9.43
C ILE A 81 -4.24 -17.59 9.48
N ASP A 82 -4.03 -18.90 9.52
CA ASP A 82 -5.06 -19.92 9.29
C ASP A 82 -5.40 -20.77 10.53
N SER A 83 -4.90 -20.38 11.69
CA SER A 83 -5.21 -21.07 12.96
C SER A 83 -5.26 -20.15 14.17
N GLU A 84 -5.99 -20.57 15.18
CA GLU A 84 -6.06 -19.93 16.51
C GLU A 84 -4.71 -19.89 17.23
N GLN A 85 -3.80 -20.78 16.88
CA GLN A 85 -2.44 -20.88 17.45
C GLN A 85 -1.44 -20.00 16.67
N GLY A 86 -1.90 -19.24 15.65
CA GLY A 86 -1.08 -18.32 14.88
C GLY A 86 -0.20 -19.00 13.84
N HIS A 87 -0.59 -20.15 13.28
CA HIS A 87 0.10 -20.72 12.13
C HIS A 87 -0.12 -19.81 10.91
N ILE A 88 0.94 -19.64 10.10
CA ILE A 88 0.88 -18.91 8.84
C ILE A 88 1.02 -19.91 7.70
N GLN A 89 -0.03 -20.05 6.89
CA GLN A 89 0.06 -20.75 5.63
C GLN A 89 0.93 -19.92 4.68
N ASN A 90 1.97 -20.55 4.12
CA ASN A 90 2.93 -19.92 3.24
C ASN A 90 2.71 -20.40 1.80
N LYS A 91 2.36 -19.48 0.89
CA LYS A 91 2.14 -19.70 -0.55
C LYS A 91 3.20 -19.02 -1.42
N ILE A 92 4.40 -18.75 -0.89
CA ILE A 92 5.47 -18.09 -1.64
C ILE A 92 5.85 -18.92 -2.88
N ASP A 93 5.82 -18.26 -4.03
CA ASP A 93 6.41 -18.75 -5.28
C ASP A 93 7.83 -18.23 -5.43
N ILE A 94 8.81 -19.14 -5.38
CA ILE A 94 10.24 -18.80 -5.48
C ILE A 94 10.60 -18.23 -6.85
N ASN A 95 9.95 -18.71 -7.93
CA ASN A 95 10.19 -18.20 -9.28
C ASN A 95 9.65 -16.76 -9.41
N TYR A 96 8.46 -16.51 -8.87
CA TYR A 96 7.92 -15.15 -8.78
C TYR A 96 8.88 -14.24 -8.03
N LEU A 97 9.32 -14.64 -6.82
CA LEU A 97 10.21 -13.88 -5.97
C LEU A 97 11.49 -13.48 -6.72
N LYS A 98 12.15 -14.43 -7.39
CA LYS A 98 13.35 -14.20 -8.19
C LYS A 98 13.09 -13.24 -9.35
N ASN A 99 12.10 -13.54 -10.18
CA ASN A 99 11.83 -12.78 -11.40
C ASN A 99 11.35 -11.34 -11.09
N ALA A 100 10.55 -11.16 -10.03
CA ALA A 100 10.10 -9.85 -9.61
C ALA A 100 11.27 -8.97 -9.13
N ARG A 101 12.23 -9.54 -8.40
CA ARG A 101 13.46 -8.84 -7.99
C ARG A 101 14.36 -8.49 -9.16
N GLU A 102 14.55 -9.39 -10.12
CA GLU A 102 15.32 -9.12 -11.33
C GLU A 102 14.75 -7.92 -12.10
N LYS A 103 13.43 -7.69 -11.99
CA LYS A 103 12.75 -6.50 -12.53
C LYS A 103 12.85 -5.27 -11.64
N GLY A 104 13.46 -5.40 -10.45
CA GLY A 104 13.64 -4.29 -9.49
C GLY A 104 12.37 -3.89 -8.75
N TYR A 105 11.45 -4.83 -8.50
CA TYR A 105 10.36 -4.64 -7.56
C TYR A 105 10.82 -4.92 -6.13
N LYS A 106 10.38 -4.10 -5.17
CA LYS A 106 10.34 -4.45 -3.75
C LYS A 106 9.15 -5.37 -3.51
N ILE A 107 9.31 -6.37 -2.65
CA ILE A 107 8.27 -7.38 -2.42
C ILE A 107 7.79 -7.26 -0.99
N TRP A 108 6.54 -6.82 -0.83
CA TRP A 108 5.84 -6.72 0.46
C TRP A 108 4.65 -7.69 0.43
N PRO A 109 4.86 -8.98 0.73
CA PRO A 109 3.78 -9.95 0.69
C PRO A 109 2.62 -9.53 1.58
N LEU A 110 1.40 -9.72 1.07
CA LEU A 110 0.19 -9.53 1.84
C LEU A 110 -0.02 -10.69 2.81
N ILE A 111 -0.38 -10.34 4.05
CA ILE A 111 -0.74 -11.25 5.14
C ILE A 111 -2.19 -10.95 5.51
N HIS A 112 -3.07 -11.94 5.46
CA HIS A 112 -4.47 -11.78 5.84
C HIS A 112 -4.94 -12.83 6.84
N ASN A 113 -6.09 -12.56 7.47
CA ASN A 113 -6.74 -13.42 8.48
C ASN A 113 -7.96 -14.17 7.93
N ASP A 114 -8.10 -14.26 6.60
CA ASP A 114 -9.22 -14.90 5.90
C ASP A 114 -10.59 -14.37 6.34
N PHE A 115 -10.66 -13.10 6.75
CA PHE A 115 -11.86 -12.44 7.30
C PHE A 115 -12.50 -13.17 8.49
N ASN A 116 -11.73 -13.98 9.21
CA ASN A 116 -12.23 -14.82 10.29
C ASN A 116 -12.09 -14.12 11.64
N ALA A 117 -13.14 -13.39 12.05
CA ALA A 117 -13.17 -12.62 13.29
C ALA A 117 -12.91 -13.48 14.54
N GLU A 118 -13.56 -14.65 14.65
CA GLU A 118 -13.44 -15.54 15.81
C GLU A 118 -12.02 -16.10 15.97
N MET A 119 -11.42 -16.55 14.87
CA MET A 119 -10.04 -17.03 14.87
C MET A 119 -9.07 -15.89 15.24
N THR A 120 -9.29 -14.71 14.67
CA THR A 120 -8.48 -13.52 14.93
C THR A 120 -8.56 -13.10 16.40
N HIS A 121 -9.77 -13.08 16.97
CA HIS A 121 -9.97 -12.83 18.39
C HIS A 121 -9.13 -13.76 19.26
N LYS A 122 -9.13 -15.06 18.97
CA LYS A 122 -8.41 -16.06 19.76
C LYS A 122 -6.90 -15.84 19.73
N TRP A 123 -6.30 -15.70 18.55
CA TRP A 123 -4.84 -15.54 18.49
C TRP A 123 -4.38 -14.15 18.95
N LEU A 124 -5.18 -13.08 18.79
CA LEU A 124 -4.86 -11.75 19.35
C LEU A 124 -4.81 -11.76 20.89
N ASN A 125 -5.63 -12.60 21.51
CA ASN A 125 -5.70 -12.74 22.96
C ASN A 125 -4.75 -13.82 23.54
N ASP A 126 -4.01 -14.54 22.68
CA ASP A 126 -3.00 -15.53 23.11
C ASP A 126 -1.57 -15.03 22.79
N LYS A 127 -0.82 -14.69 23.85
CA LYS A 127 0.58 -14.26 23.68
C LYS A 127 1.43 -15.30 22.95
N LYS A 128 1.20 -16.61 23.13
CA LYS A 128 1.99 -17.66 22.47
C LYS A 128 1.71 -17.68 20.97
N ALA A 129 0.46 -17.46 20.58
CA ALA A 129 0.06 -17.36 19.18
C ALA A 129 0.68 -16.12 18.53
N LYS A 130 0.61 -14.95 19.15
CA LYS A 130 1.28 -13.72 18.67
C LYS A 130 2.78 -13.92 18.52
N ASP A 131 3.46 -14.43 19.55
CA ASP A 131 4.90 -14.73 19.50
C ASP A 131 5.24 -15.74 18.39
N TYR A 132 4.35 -16.68 18.11
CA TYR A 132 4.56 -17.66 17.04
C TYR A 132 4.40 -17.03 15.65
N ILE A 133 3.40 -16.18 15.44
CA ILE A 133 3.25 -15.39 14.20
C ILE A 133 4.54 -14.60 13.94
N ILE A 134 5.00 -13.82 14.93
CA ILE A 134 6.19 -12.97 14.79
C ILE A 134 7.43 -13.81 14.42
N ARG A 135 7.66 -14.93 15.09
CA ARG A 135 8.80 -15.82 14.76
C ARG A 135 8.74 -16.37 13.34
N GLN A 136 7.53 -16.73 12.85
CA GLN A 136 7.37 -17.19 11.46
C GLN A 136 7.68 -16.06 10.47
N LEU A 137 7.23 -14.82 10.73
CA LEU A 137 7.50 -13.67 9.88
C LEU A 137 8.99 -13.33 9.82
N ILE A 138 9.69 -13.33 10.96
CA ILE A 138 11.15 -13.17 11.02
C ILE A 138 11.84 -14.27 10.19
N PHE A 139 11.44 -15.53 10.40
CA PHE A 139 12.00 -16.65 9.64
C PHE A 139 11.78 -16.50 8.13
N TYR A 140 10.59 -16.09 7.69
CA TYR A 140 10.30 -15.89 6.27
C TYR A 140 11.02 -14.67 5.70
N ALA A 141 11.16 -13.58 6.48
CA ALA A 141 11.93 -12.40 6.07
C ALA A 141 13.37 -12.79 5.76
N HIS A 142 14.05 -13.49 6.67
CA HIS A 142 15.41 -13.98 6.46
C HIS A 142 15.51 -15.02 5.34
N ARG A 143 14.58 -16.02 5.33
CA ARG A 143 14.61 -17.12 4.37
C ARG A 143 14.45 -16.66 2.93
N TYR A 144 13.63 -15.66 2.72
CA TYR A 144 13.25 -15.17 1.40
C TYR A 144 13.74 -13.75 1.11
N ASN A 145 14.48 -13.14 2.03
CA ASN A 145 14.96 -11.76 1.95
C ASN A 145 13.85 -10.76 1.62
N ILE A 146 12.75 -10.81 2.37
CA ILE A 146 11.55 -9.98 2.18
C ILE A 146 11.86 -8.57 2.66
N GLU A 147 11.54 -7.56 1.85
CA GLU A 147 11.83 -6.14 2.14
C GLU A 147 10.73 -5.45 2.96
N GLY A 148 9.54 -6.05 3.05
CA GLY A 148 8.42 -5.52 3.84
C GLY A 148 7.28 -6.49 3.91
N TYR A 149 6.30 -6.22 4.77
CA TYR A 149 5.03 -6.93 4.85
C TYR A 149 3.87 -5.95 4.75
N ASN A 150 2.80 -6.38 4.09
CA ASN A 150 1.54 -5.67 4.03
C ASN A 150 0.47 -6.47 4.78
N PHE A 151 0.01 -5.96 5.92
CA PHE A 151 -1.00 -6.60 6.76
C PHE A 151 -2.39 -6.17 6.33
N ASP A 152 -3.20 -7.12 5.88
CA ASP A 152 -4.59 -6.97 5.48
C ASP A 152 -5.47 -7.78 6.44
N LEU A 153 -5.60 -7.28 7.67
CA LEU A 153 -6.37 -7.93 8.73
C LEU A 153 -7.74 -7.26 8.82
N GLU A 154 -8.77 -7.93 8.30
CA GLU A 154 -10.11 -7.40 8.20
C GLU A 154 -11.13 -8.24 8.98
N ASN A 155 -12.35 -7.70 9.18
CA ASN A 155 -13.41 -8.33 9.98
C ASN A 155 -12.89 -8.74 11.36
N ILE A 156 -12.44 -7.76 12.14
CA ILE A 156 -11.91 -7.92 13.50
C ILE A 156 -12.94 -7.36 14.48
N TYR A 157 -13.22 -8.04 15.59
CA TYR A 157 -14.11 -7.51 16.60
C TYR A 157 -13.60 -6.16 17.12
N ASP A 158 -14.47 -5.18 17.29
CA ASP A 158 -14.10 -3.83 17.77
C ASP A 158 -13.54 -3.84 19.18
N GLU A 159 -13.90 -4.83 20.02
CA GLU A 159 -13.31 -5.07 21.33
C GLU A 159 -11.82 -5.49 21.28
N ASP A 160 -11.33 -5.99 20.14
CA ASP A 160 -9.93 -6.38 19.95
C ASP A 160 -9.07 -5.21 19.39
N ARG A 161 -9.63 -4.03 19.24
CA ARG A 161 -8.95 -2.83 18.70
C ARG A 161 -7.57 -2.57 19.33
N ASP A 162 -7.54 -2.56 20.67
CA ASP A 162 -6.31 -2.30 21.42
C ASP A 162 -5.32 -3.48 21.30
N LYS A 163 -5.82 -4.71 21.22
CA LYS A 163 -5.02 -5.90 21.01
C LYS A 163 -4.38 -5.95 19.63
N LEU A 164 -5.13 -5.54 18.62
CA LEU A 164 -4.61 -5.37 17.25
C LEU A 164 -3.49 -4.33 17.22
N THR A 165 -3.69 -3.21 17.87
CA THR A 165 -2.69 -2.13 17.96
C THR A 165 -1.42 -2.61 18.67
N GLU A 166 -1.56 -3.31 19.81
CA GLU A 166 -0.45 -3.92 20.55
C GLU A 166 0.31 -4.95 19.69
N PHE A 167 -0.41 -5.82 18.99
CA PHE A 167 0.18 -6.81 18.09
C PHE A 167 0.98 -6.14 16.95
N MET A 168 0.43 -5.13 16.30
CA MET A 168 1.13 -4.41 15.23
C MET A 168 2.38 -3.68 15.74
N LYS A 169 2.35 -3.16 16.97
CA LYS A 169 3.53 -2.63 17.63
C LYS A 169 4.60 -3.70 17.83
N GLU A 170 4.23 -4.86 18.45
CA GLU A 170 5.15 -5.97 18.70
C GLU A 170 5.78 -6.50 17.39
N VAL A 171 4.98 -6.65 16.35
CA VAL A 171 5.44 -7.06 15.00
C VAL A 171 6.45 -6.08 14.44
N THR A 172 6.12 -4.78 14.47
CA THR A 172 6.97 -3.73 13.90
C THR A 172 8.31 -3.65 14.64
N GLU A 173 8.28 -3.61 16.00
CA GLU A 173 9.49 -3.58 16.81
C GLU A 173 10.40 -4.79 16.54
N ALA A 174 9.82 -5.97 16.33
CA ALA A 174 10.58 -7.18 16.06
C ALA A 174 11.21 -7.21 14.67
N LEU A 175 10.46 -6.83 13.63
CA LEU A 175 10.89 -6.89 12.24
C LEU A 175 11.78 -5.72 11.82
N HIS A 176 11.68 -4.57 12.50
CA HIS A 176 12.61 -3.45 12.31
C HIS A 176 14.06 -3.78 12.70
N GLN A 177 14.31 -4.81 13.52
CA GLN A 177 15.67 -5.30 13.79
C GLN A 177 16.36 -5.81 12.51
N ASP A 178 15.57 -6.22 11.53
CA ASP A 178 16.00 -6.74 10.22
C ASP A 178 15.70 -5.75 9.08
N GLU A 179 15.41 -4.49 9.39
CA GLU A 179 15.09 -3.41 8.44
C GLU A 179 13.88 -3.73 7.52
N VAL A 180 12.95 -4.58 7.98
CA VAL A 180 11.74 -4.97 7.24
C VAL A 180 10.66 -3.93 7.44
N ILE A 181 10.12 -3.39 6.35
CA ILE A 181 9.04 -2.39 6.34
C ILE A 181 7.70 -3.03 6.70
N ILE A 182 6.92 -2.36 7.54
CA ILE A 182 5.58 -2.81 7.94
C ILE A 182 4.53 -1.82 7.44
N SER A 183 3.63 -2.30 6.59
CA SER A 183 2.43 -1.57 6.20
C SER A 183 1.17 -2.32 6.64
N MET A 184 0.12 -1.57 6.96
CA MET A 184 -1.16 -2.13 7.36
C MET A 184 -2.30 -1.48 6.58
N ASP A 185 -3.18 -2.32 6.06
CA ASP A 185 -4.38 -1.91 5.34
C ASP A 185 -5.47 -1.57 6.35
N ILE A 186 -6.15 -0.45 6.15
CA ILE A 186 -7.26 0.03 6.98
C ILE A 186 -8.38 0.56 6.10
N THR A 187 -9.61 0.41 6.52
CA THR A 187 -10.77 0.96 5.82
C THR A 187 -10.93 2.45 6.09
N VAL A 188 -11.70 3.15 5.23
CA VAL A 188 -12.19 4.49 5.52
C VAL A 188 -13.02 4.48 6.81
N ALA A 189 -12.84 5.51 7.64
CA ALA A 189 -13.55 5.60 8.92
C ALA A 189 -15.06 5.59 8.74
N SER A 190 -15.73 4.72 9.51
CA SER A 190 -17.18 4.56 9.51
C SER A 190 -17.67 3.97 10.83
N ASP A 191 -19.01 3.89 10.99
CA ASP A 191 -19.64 3.29 12.19
C ASP A 191 -19.69 1.75 12.15
N MET A 192 -19.11 1.11 11.14
CA MET A 192 -19.08 -0.34 11.02
C MET A 192 -18.14 -0.94 12.05
N GLU A 193 -18.67 -1.78 12.96
CA GLU A 193 -17.94 -2.37 14.08
C GLU A 193 -16.69 -3.12 13.62
N ASN A 194 -16.85 -4.32 13.10
CA ASN A 194 -15.73 -5.19 12.73
C ASN A 194 -14.88 -4.71 11.53
N TRP A 195 -15.35 -3.72 10.78
CA TRP A 195 -14.72 -3.29 9.54
C TRP A 195 -14.03 -1.92 9.64
N SER A 196 -14.34 -1.14 10.68
CA SER A 196 -13.78 0.19 10.83
C SER A 196 -13.42 0.56 12.27
N LYS A 197 -14.29 0.28 13.26
CA LYS A 197 -14.04 0.61 14.67
C LYS A 197 -12.90 -0.21 15.29
N CYS A 198 -12.57 -1.36 14.71
CA CYS A 198 -11.45 -2.20 15.11
C CYS A 198 -10.07 -1.56 14.88
N TYR A 199 -9.96 -0.45 14.14
CA TYR A 199 -8.69 0.22 13.88
C TYR A 199 -8.52 1.49 14.72
N ASP A 200 -7.54 1.51 15.62
CA ASP A 200 -7.01 2.76 16.19
C ASP A 200 -6.02 3.40 15.21
N ARG A 201 -6.54 4.18 14.29
CA ARG A 201 -5.77 4.76 13.18
C ARG A 201 -4.59 5.58 13.67
N LYS A 202 -4.81 6.36 14.74
CA LYS A 202 -3.76 7.20 15.32
C LYS A 202 -2.65 6.36 15.91
N ALA A 203 -2.98 5.41 16.78
CA ALA A 203 -1.98 4.56 17.44
C ALA A 203 -1.28 3.62 16.45
N LEU A 204 -2.02 3.03 15.49
CA LEU A 204 -1.42 2.23 14.41
C LEU A 204 -0.42 3.07 13.59
N GLY A 205 -0.79 4.32 13.23
CA GLY A 205 0.10 5.24 12.51
C GLY A 205 1.37 5.64 13.28
N GLU A 206 1.39 5.53 14.60
CA GLU A 206 2.60 5.74 15.40
C GLU A 206 3.59 4.58 15.24
N TYR A 207 3.10 3.34 15.12
CA TYR A 207 3.95 2.14 15.15
C TYR A 207 4.37 1.66 13.76
N VAL A 208 3.43 1.50 12.80
CA VAL A 208 3.76 0.98 11.48
C VAL A 208 4.45 2.03 10.60
N ASP A 209 5.18 1.61 9.56
CA ASP A 209 5.81 2.52 8.61
C ASP A 209 4.77 3.20 7.72
N TYR A 210 3.77 2.44 7.26
CA TYR A 210 2.69 2.97 6.42
C TYR A 210 1.33 2.41 6.81
N LEU A 211 0.31 3.27 6.73
CA LEU A 211 -1.09 2.87 6.68
C LEU A 211 -1.57 2.98 5.23
N VAL A 212 -2.11 1.89 4.71
CA VAL A 212 -2.75 1.88 3.39
C VAL A 212 -4.24 2.10 3.58
N LEU A 213 -4.73 3.27 3.20
CA LEU A 213 -6.16 3.58 3.26
C LEU A 213 -6.87 2.89 2.11
N MET A 214 -7.59 1.81 2.35
CA MET A 214 -8.47 1.14 1.38
C MET A 214 -9.66 2.03 1.06
N ALA A 215 -9.46 3.05 0.19
CA ALA A 215 -10.50 4.01 -0.18
C ALA A 215 -11.37 3.48 -1.32
N TYR A 216 -11.95 2.30 -1.09
CA TYR A 216 -12.89 1.63 -1.98
C TYR A 216 -13.90 0.80 -1.18
N ASP A 217 -14.86 0.19 -1.88
CA ASP A 217 -16.05 -0.45 -1.33
C ASP A 217 -16.95 0.52 -0.53
N GLU A 218 -17.00 1.82 -0.93
CA GLU A 218 -18.02 2.78 -0.48
C GLU A 218 -19.42 2.15 -0.55
N HIS A 219 -19.70 1.47 -1.67
CA HIS A 219 -20.80 0.54 -1.82
C HIS A 219 -20.23 -0.85 -2.13
N GLY A 220 -20.04 -1.64 -1.08
CA GLY A 220 -19.49 -2.99 -1.18
C GLY A 220 -20.47 -3.97 -1.85
N ARG A 221 -19.99 -5.16 -2.20
CA ARG A 221 -20.78 -6.18 -2.93
C ARG A 221 -22.11 -6.56 -2.27
N LEU A 222 -22.21 -6.44 -0.95
CA LEU A 222 -23.39 -6.78 -0.17
C LEU A 222 -24.27 -5.55 0.17
N SER A 223 -23.93 -4.37 -0.39
CA SER A 223 -24.73 -3.18 -0.20
C SER A 223 -26.16 -3.40 -0.74
N LYS A 224 -27.14 -2.91 0.01
CA LYS A 224 -28.55 -2.92 -0.38
C LYS A 224 -28.94 -1.76 -1.28
N THR A 225 -28.00 -0.86 -1.54
CA THR A 225 -28.19 0.29 -2.43
C THR A 225 -27.09 0.31 -3.48
N ALA A 226 -27.47 0.52 -4.72
CA ALA A 226 -26.51 0.68 -5.82
C ALA A 226 -25.76 2.01 -5.70
N GLY A 227 -24.45 1.99 -5.93
CA GLY A 227 -23.61 3.19 -5.85
C GLY A 227 -22.19 2.98 -6.36
N SER A 228 -21.40 4.03 -6.27
CA SER A 228 -19.96 4.01 -6.60
C SER A 228 -19.19 3.11 -5.63
N VAL A 229 -18.17 2.44 -6.14
CA VAL A 229 -17.18 1.73 -5.29
C VAL A 229 -16.28 2.73 -4.57
N ALA A 230 -16.01 3.89 -5.20
CA ALA A 230 -15.08 4.89 -4.67
C ALA A 230 -15.37 6.25 -5.31
N SER A 231 -16.40 6.95 -4.85
CA SER A 231 -16.66 8.31 -5.33
C SER A 231 -15.56 9.27 -4.88
N LEU A 232 -15.21 10.25 -5.71
CA LEU A 232 -14.08 11.15 -5.44
C LEU A 232 -14.24 11.90 -4.11
N ASN A 233 -15.45 12.40 -3.83
CA ASN A 233 -15.72 13.13 -2.60
C ASN A 233 -15.57 12.25 -1.36
N TRP A 234 -16.04 11.00 -1.43
CA TRP A 234 -15.90 10.05 -0.33
C TRP A 234 -14.43 9.66 -0.10
N VAL A 235 -13.69 9.36 -1.17
CA VAL A 235 -12.24 9.08 -1.10
C VAL A 235 -11.49 10.26 -0.50
N GLU A 236 -11.76 11.48 -0.97
CA GLU A 236 -11.08 12.68 -0.47
C GLU A 236 -11.41 12.97 1.01
N ASN A 237 -12.66 12.74 1.43
CA ASN A 237 -13.03 12.88 2.84
C ASN A 237 -12.30 11.84 3.71
N GLY A 238 -12.23 10.57 3.28
CA GLY A 238 -11.47 9.56 3.99
C GLY A 238 -9.97 9.90 4.13
N VAL A 239 -9.37 10.48 3.09
CA VAL A 239 -7.99 10.99 3.16
C VAL A 239 -7.86 12.13 4.17
N LYS A 240 -8.77 13.11 4.16
CA LYS A 240 -8.76 14.24 5.12
C LYS A 240 -8.85 13.73 6.55
N ASP A 241 -9.83 12.90 6.84
CA ASP A 241 -10.07 12.37 8.17
C ASP A 241 -8.85 11.61 8.72
N LEU A 242 -8.16 10.86 7.84
CA LEU A 242 -6.95 10.14 8.24
C LEU A 242 -5.76 11.07 8.43
N THR A 243 -5.59 12.11 7.60
CA THR A 243 -4.49 13.08 7.74
C THR A 243 -4.58 13.94 8.99
N GLU A 244 -5.74 14.03 9.64
CA GLU A 244 -5.91 14.66 10.95
C GLU A 244 -5.34 13.81 12.10
N GLN A 245 -5.13 12.51 11.89
CA GLN A 245 -4.72 11.54 12.90
C GLN A 245 -3.31 10.99 12.66
N VAL A 246 -2.88 10.92 11.40
CA VAL A 246 -1.65 10.25 10.96
C VAL A 246 -0.84 11.18 10.05
N PRO A 247 0.49 11.27 10.20
CA PRO A 247 1.34 12.02 9.29
C PRO A 247 1.12 11.60 7.83
N SER A 248 0.90 12.57 6.95
CA SER A 248 0.55 12.31 5.54
C SER A 248 1.57 11.45 4.80
N GLU A 249 2.86 11.60 5.13
CA GLU A 249 3.97 10.82 4.57
C GLU A 249 3.99 9.34 4.98
N LYS A 250 3.13 8.94 5.91
CA LYS A 250 2.89 7.54 6.30
C LYS A 250 1.63 6.94 5.68
N ILE A 251 0.89 7.70 4.88
CA ILE A 251 -0.37 7.25 4.29
C ILE A 251 -0.17 6.90 2.82
N ILE A 252 -0.55 5.68 2.43
CA ILE A 252 -0.65 5.22 1.05
C ILE A 252 -2.14 5.17 0.68
N LEU A 253 -2.52 5.77 -0.45
CA LEU A 253 -3.91 5.76 -0.90
C LEU A 253 -4.24 4.50 -1.70
N GLY A 254 -5.08 3.64 -1.17
CA GLY A 254 -5.66 2.49 -1.87
C GLY A 254 -6.72 2.94 -2.86
N ILE A 255 -6.60 2.52 -4.13
CA ILE A 255 -7.54 2.84 -5.21
C ILE A 255 -8.05 1.56 -5.87
N PRO A 256 -9.33 1.51 -6.32
CA PRO A 256 -9.88 0.35 -7.00
C PRO A 256 -9.57 0.37 -8.50
N LEU A 257 -9.21 -0.78 -9.05
CA LEU A 257 -9.16 -1.01 -10.51
C LEU A 257 -10.42 -1.77 -10.99
N TYR A 258 -11.46 -1.77 -10.19
CA TYR A 258 -12.72 -2.46 -10.42
C TYR A 258 -13.93 -1.56 -10.09
N MET A 259 -15.08 -2.00 -10.52
CA MET A 259 -16.39 -1.41 -10.21
C MET A 259 -17.45 -2.49 -10.05
N ARG A 260 -18.68 -2.08 -9.76
CA ARG A 260 -19.82 -2.98 -9.64
C ARG A 260 -20.78 -2.78 -10.79
N LEU A 261 -21.25 -3.89 -11.38
CA LEU A 261 -22.50 -3.94 -12.12
C LEU A 261 -23.62 -4.24 -11.12
N TRP A 262 -24.40 -3.23 -10.83
CA TRP A 262 -25.56 -3.33 -9.98
C TRP A 262 -26.76 -3.79 -10.80
N GLU A 263 -27.50 -4.74 -10.26
CA GLU A 263 -28.77 -5.20 -10.77
C GLU A 263 -29.85 -4.91 -9.73
N GLU A 264 -30.89 -4.19 -10.10
CA GLU A 264 -32.03 -3.82 -9.26
C GLU A 264 -33.30 -4.30 -9.91
N ASP A 265 -34.08 -5.12 -9.21
CA ASP A 265 -35.36 -5.63 -9.68
C ASP A 265 -36.49 -4.64 -9.36
N TYR A 266 -37.73 -4.98 -9.83
CA TYR A 266 -38.90 -4.15 -9.62
C TYR A 266 -39.42 -4.14 -8.16
N GLU A 267 -38.90 -5.05 -7.32
CA GLU A 267 -39.19 -5.09 -5.88
C GLU A 267 -38.19 -4.23 -5.10
N GLY A 268 -37.16 -3.71 -5.76
CA GLY A 268 -36.10 -2.90 -5.16
C GLY A 268 -34.96 -3.74 -4.53
N ASN A 269 -34.92 -5.06 -4.81
CA ASN A 269 -33.77 -5.88 -4.38
C ASN A 269 -32.55 -5.56 -5.23
N VAL A 270 -31.44 -5.35 -4.59
CA VAL A 270 -30.16 -4.99 -5.23
C VAL A 270 -29.17 -6.12 -5.10
N SER A 271 -28.53 -6.47 -6.21
CA SER A 271 -27.37 -7.36 -6.24
C SER A 271 -26.22 -6.76 -7.05
N ALA A 272 -25.00 -7.23 -6.81
CA ALA A 272 -23.82 -6.68 -7.46
C ALA A 272 -22.86 -7.77 -7.98
N LYS A 273 -22.37 -7.55 -9.19
CA LYS A 273 -21.26 -8.31 -9.80
C LYS A 273 -20.04 -7.40 -9.95
N THR A 274 -18.85 -7.90 -9.63
CA THR A 274 -17.60 -7.19 -9.89
C THR A 274 -17.31 -7.17 -11.39
N LEU A 275 -16.96 -6.00 -11.92
CA LEU A 275 -16.44 -5.80 -13.26
C LEU A 275 -15.01 -5.28 -13.17
N ASN A 276 -14.12 -5.78 -14.03
CA ASN A 276 -12.87 -5.12 -14.34
C ASN A 276 -13.09 -3.97 -15.33
N MET A 277 -12.06 -3.18 -15.58
CA MET A 277 -12.19 -1.97 -16.42
C MET A 277 -12.47 -2.30 -17.90
N GLU A 278 -11.90 -3.39 -18.44
CA GLU A 278 -12.14 -3.83 -19.82
C GLU A 278 -13.58 -4.33 -19.99
N ASP A 279 -14.07 -5.15 -19.06
CA ASP A 279 -15.44 -5.65 -19.09
C ASP A 279 -16.48 -4.51 -19.01
N ALA A 280 -16.19 -3.49 -18.19
CA ALA A 280 -17.07 -2.31 -18.10
C ALA A 280 -17.10 -1.51 -19.41
N ASN A 281 -15.95 -1.35 -20.09
CA ASN A 281 -15.87 -0.71 -21.40
C ASN A 281 -16.65 -1.50 -22.46
N LYS A 282 -16.49 -2.82 -22.46
CA LYS A 282 -17.20 -3.72 -23.37
C LYS A 282 -18.70 -3.66 -23.14
N LEU A 283 -19.14 -3.77 -21.89
CA LEU A 283 -20.56 -3.70 -21.51
C LEU A 283 -21.20 -2.36 -21.96
N MET A 284 -20.56 -1.24 -21.69
CA MET A 284 -21.06 0.08 -22.08
C MET A 284 -21.26 0.18 -23.60
N LYS A 285 -20.33 -0.36 -24.39
CA LYS A 285 -20.41 -0.41 -25.85
C LYS A 285 -21.50 -1.37 -26.34
N GLU A 286 -21.60 -2.56 -25.79
CA GLU A 286 -22.61 -3.57 -26.16
C GLU A 286 -24.03 -3.08 -25.88
N LYS A 287 -24.25 -2.33 -24.80
CA LYS A 287 -25.54 -1.76 -24.45
C LYS A 287 -25.83 -0.43 -25.13
N ASP A 288 -24.94 0.04 -26.03
CA ASP A 288 -25.03 1.31 -26.76
C ASP A 288 -25.36 2.48 -25.83
N LYS A 289 -24.60 2.64 -24.74
CA LYS A 289 -24.83 3.67 -23.72
C LYS A 289 -23.80 4.78 -23.82
N TYR A 290 -24.31 6.03 -23.78
CA TYR A 290 -23.47 7.21 -23.69
C TYR A 290 -22.99 7.42 -22.26
N PRO A 291 -21.70 7.75 -22.07
CA PRO A 291 -21.14 8.05 -20.76
C PRO A 291 -21.72 9.36 -20.22
N ILE A 292 -22.18 9.35 -18.98
CA ILE A 292 -22.58 10.54 -18.23
C ILE A 292 -21.50 10.82 -17.19
N TRP A 293 -20.82 11.96 -17.28
CA TRP A 293 -19.84 12.34 -16.27
C TRP A 293 -20.55 12.90 -15.03
N LEU A 294 -20.39 12.21 -13.90
CA LEU A 294 -20.88 12.66 -12.59
C LEU A 294 -19.74 13.44 -11.89
N LYS A 295 -19.94 14.75 -11.76
CA LYS A 295 -18.89 15.66 -11.29
C LYS A 295 -18.46 15.42 -9.84
N ASN A 296 -19.40 15.13 -8.96
CA ASN A 296 -19.14 14.92 -7.54
C ASN A 296 -18.44 13.58 -7.27
N GLU A 297 -18.86 12.55 -8.00
CA GLU A 297 -18.29 11.21 -7.93
C GLU A 297 -16.95 11.14 -8.67
N GLY A 298 -16.70 12.08 -9.59
CA GLY A 298 -15.52 12.08 -10.45
C GLY A 298 -15.46 10.84 -11.36
N GLN A 299 -16.62 10.34 -11.80
CA GLN A 299 -16.75 9.08 -12.52
C GLN A 299 -17.72 9.18 -13.68
N ILE A 300 -17.58 8.24 -14.63
CA ILE A 300 -18.57 7.99 -15.65
C ILE A 300 -19.66 7.09 -15.05
N TYR A 301 -20.91 7.45 -15.34
CA TYR A 301 -22.09 6.64 -15.00
C TYR A 301 -22.80 6.24 -16.28
N PHE A 302 -23.30 5.01 -16.32
CA PHE A 302 -24.30 4.56 -17.31
C PHE A 302 -25.27 3.57 -16.68
N ALA A 303 -26.47 3.50 -17.26
CA ALA A 303 -27.51 2.57 -16.84
C ALA A 303 -28.30 2.05 -18.04
N TYR A 304 -28.87 0.88 -17.90
CA TYR A 304 -29.77 0.30 -18.92
C TYR A 304 -30.87 -0.58 -18.26
N HIS A 305 -31.91 -0.83 -19.03
CA HIS A 305 -32.99 -1.73 -18.64
C HIS A 305 -32.88 -3.00 -19.48
N GLU A 306 -33.01 -4.15 -18.85
CA GLU A 306 -33.03 -5.46 -19.49
C GLU A 306 -33.80 -6.44 -18.61
N ASP A 307 -34.66 -7.27 -19.20
CA ASP A 307 -35.43 -8.31 -18.54
C ASP A 307 -36.19 -7.83 -17.28
N GLY A 308 -36.77 -6.62 -17.35
CA GLY A 308 -37.54 -6.02 -16.26
C GLY A 308 -36.69 -5.48 -15.09
N LYS A 309 -35.36 -5.44 -15.24
CA LYS A 309 -34.41 -4.97 -14.23
C LYS A 309 -33.73 -3.70 -14.69
N ILE A 310 -33.18 -2.96 -13.73
CA ILE A 310 -32.30 -1.81 -13.97
C ILE A 310 -30.88 -2.22 -13.66
N TYR A 311 -29.96 -1.96 -14.60
CA TYR A 311 -28.54 -2.15 -14.43
C TYR A 311 -27.84 -0.80 -14.35
N ARG A 312 -26.93 -0.64 -13.36
CA ARG A 312 -26.22 0.62 -13.12
C ARG A 312 -24.74 0.36 -12.92
N VAL A 313 -23.90 1.25 -13.46
CA VAL A 313 -22.44 1.20 -13.30
C VAL A 313 -21.91 2.60 -13.06
N TRP A 314 -21.17 2.78 -11.97
CA TRP A 314 -20.23 3.90 -11.73
C TRP A 314 -18.86 3.41 -12.15
N LYS A 315 -18.38 3.91 -13.28
CA LYS A 315 -17.24 3.35 -13.97
C LYS A 315 -15.93 4.00 -13.55
N GLU A 316 -14.96 3.17 -13.12
CA GLU A 316 -13.58 3.58 -13.02
C GLU A 316 -12.92 3.59 -14.40
N ASP A 317 -12.14 4.63 -14.67
CA ASP A 317 -11.30 4.77 -15.87
C ASP A 317 -10.06 5.63 -15.56
N VAL A 318 -9.27 5.89 -16.59
CA VAL A 318 -8.07 6.71 -16.46
C VAL A 318 -8.35 8.13 -15.91
N ASN A 319 -9.51 8.71 -16.18
CA ASN A 319 -9.86 10.05 -15.70
C ASN A 319 -10.28 10.04 -14.24
N SER A 320 -11.13 9.08 -13.83
CA SER A 320 -11.56 8.94 -12.44
C SER A 320 -10.38 8.58 -11.52
N LEU A 321 -9.53 7.64 -11.95
CA LEU A 321 -8.33 7.27 -11.18
C LEU A 321 -7.30 8.39 -11.14
N ARG A 322 -7.15 9.18 -12.21
CA ARG A 322 -6.28 10.36 -12.20
C ARG A 322 -6.66 11.34 -11.10
N LEU A 323 -7.96 11.61 -10.91
CA LEU A 323 -8.44 12.51 -9.85
C LEU A 323 -8.08 11.97 -8.46
N LYS A 324 -8.20 10.65 -8.24
CA LYS A 324 -7.83 9.99 -6.99
C LYS A 324 -6.31 10.03 -6.77
N VAL A 325 -5.51 9.70 -7.77
CA VAL A 325 -4.04 9.75 -7.68
C VAL A 325 -3.53 11.17 -7.43
N ASP A 326 -4.22 12.22 -7.95
CA ASP A 326 -3.89 13.61 -7.68
C ASP A 326 -4.00 13.99 -6.20
N LEU A 327 -4.79 13.26 -5.40
CA LEU A 327 -4.88 13.43 -3.95
C LEU A 327 -3.54 13.11 -3.27
N VAL A 328 -2.74 12.20 -3.82
CA VAL A 328 -1.40 11.89 -3.28
C VAL A 328 -0.54 13.15 -3.20
N LYS A 329 -0.52 13.94 -4.26
CA LYS A 329 0.20 15.22 -4.27
C LYS A 329 -0.49 16.27 -3.40
N LYS A 330 -1.82 16.39 -3.53
CA LYS A 330 -2.62 17.40 -2.81
C LYS A 330 -2.45 17.29 -1.30
N TYR A 331 -2.42 16.08 -0.77
CA TYR A 331 -2.31 15.79 0.66
C TYR A 331 -0.90 15.33 1.08
N LYS A 332 0.09 15.33 0.16
CA LYS A 332 1.48 14.92 0.41
C LYS A 332 1.62 13.48 0.91
N LEU A 333 0.75 12.59 0.46
CA LEU A 333 0.75 11.19 0.88
C LEU A 333 2.02 10.45 0.43
N ALA A 334 2.32 9.30 1.05
CA ALA A 334 3.47 8.44 0.71
C ALA A 334 3.39 7.87 -0.71
N GLY A 335 2.19 7.56 -1.20
CA GLY A 335 2.01 6.97 -2.51
C GLY A 335 0.60 6.46 -2.77
N VAL A 336 0.50 5.49 -3.66
CA VAL A 336 -0.75 4.83 -4.07
C VAL A 336 -0.59 3.32 -4.01
N ALA A 337 -1.66 2.60 -3.68
CA ALA A 337 -1.80 1.15 -3.79
C ALA A 337 -3.02 0.81 -4.66
N SER A 338 -2.90 -0.15 -5.58
CA SER A 338 -3.93 -0.44 -6.58
C SER A 338 -4.51 -1.85 -6.40
N TRP A 339 -5.79 -1.94 -6.06
CA TRP A 339 -6.53 -3.20 -5.97
C TRP A 339 -7.29 -3.48 -7.26
N ARG A 340 -6.93 -4.40 -8.09
CA ARG A 340 -5.79 -5.29 -8.06
C ARG A 340 -5.23 -5.49 -9.47
N LYS A 341 -4.04 -6.04 -9.58
CA LYS A 341 -3.47 -6.45 -10.88
C LYS A 341 -4.43 -7.36 -11.64
N GLY A 342 -4.57 -7.10 -12.94
CA GLY A 342 -5.46 -7.84 -13.84
C GLY A 342 -6.86 -7.23 -13.97
N PHE A 343 -7.15 -6.11 -13.30
CA PHE A 343 -8.41 -5.40 -13.43
C PHE A 343 -8.30 -4.09 -14.23
N GLU A 344 -7.07 -3.65 -14.45
CA GLU A 344 -6.77 -2.38 -15.12
C GLU A 344 -6.84 -2.45 -16.65
N THR A 345 -7.11 -1.28 -17.28
CA THR A 345 -6.81 -1.04 -18.69
C THR A 345 -5.35 -0.60 -18.88
N LYS A 346 -4.83 -0.70 -20.10
CA LYS A 346 -3.41 -0.46 -20.42
C LYS A 346 -2.91 0.96 -20.14
N ASP A 347 -3.81 1.94 -20.07
CA ASP A 347 -3.52 3.37 -19.88
C ASP A 347 -3.35 3.76 -18.39
N ILE A 348 -3.70 2.88 -17.46
CA ILE A 348 -3.68 3.17 -16.02
C ILE A 348 -2.26 3.35 -15.49
N TRP A 349 -1.37 2.39 -15.72
CA TRP A 349 0.00 2.45 -15.19
C TRP A 349 0.81 3.64 -15.70
N PRO A 350 0.79 3.98 -17.01
CA PRO A 350 1.43 5.20 -17.50
C PRO A 350 0.87 6.48 -16.87
N MET A 351 -0.46 6.53 -16.59
CA MET A 351 -1.09 7.67 -15.94
C MET A 351 -0.61 7.79 -14.50
N ILE A 352 -0.67 6.70 -13.70
CA ILE A 352 -0.22 6.70 -12.30
C ILE A 352 1.25 7.14 -12.22
N ASN A 353 2.14 6.52 -13.00
CA ASN A 353 3.55 6.86 -13.03
C ASN A 353 3.77 8.36 -13.30
N LYS A 354 3.12 8.91 -14.34
CA LYS A 354 3.21 10.34 -14.70
C LYS A 354 2.72 11.26 -13.57
N ARG A 355 1.72 10.83 -12.79
CA ARG A 355 1.14 11.68 -11.71
C ARG A 355 2.00 11.65 -10.46
N LEU A 356 2.61 10.51 -10.12
CA LEU A 356 3.48 10.36 -8.94
C LEU A 356 4.84 11.05 -9.13
N GLN A 357 5.35 11.18 -10.37
CA GLN A 357 6.63 11.84 -10.67
C GLN A 357 6.56 13.38 -10.67
N LYS A 358 5.37 13.97 -10.70
CA LYS A 358 5.14 15.43 -10.74
C LYS A 358 4.88 16.01 -9.35
#